data_d3b77852e82c08622b129d62bc14fc8b
#
_entry.id   d3b77852e82c08622b129d62bc14fc8b
#
_cell.length_a   1.000
_cell.length_b   1.000
_cell.length_c   1.000
_cell.angle_alpha   90.00
_cell.angle_beta   90.00
_cell.angle_gamma   90.00
#
_symmetry.space_group_name_H-M   'P 1'
#
loop_
_entity.id
_entity.type
_entity.pdbx_description
1 polymer ?
#
loop_
_entity_poly.entity_id
_entity_poly.type
_entity_poly.pdbx_seq_one_letter_code
_entity_poly.pdbx_strand_id
1 'polypeptide(L)'
;MSFASIAVFYVASGLVLDTPGTFPAAQIALYLSLGFLGSLVIVALQLVISMLVRSFAAPVGIALTGGVAGLVATMMGAGNVFPYSLVQTAMNSNNLVDLSPATILQVAVLSVVYVAIACVFATRRLSRHDIAATM
;
A
#
# COMPACT_ATOMS: atom_id res chain seq x y z
N MET A 1 5.51 -6.42 -8.96
CA MET A 1 5.21 -7.45 -9.97
C MET A 1 4.02 -7.00 -10.79
N SER A 2 4.12 -7.07 -12.11
CA SER A 2 3.02 -6.70 -12.99
C SER A 2 2.02 -7.86 -13.12
N PHE A 3 0.76 -7.56 -13.45
CA PHE A 3 -0.26 -8.56 -13.74
C PHE A 3 0.21 -9.58 -14.79
N ALA A 4 0.92 -9.11 -15.80
CA ALA A 4 1.50 -9.95 -16.84
C ALA A 4 2.47 -11.01 -16.29
N SER A 5 3.34 -10.65 -15.34
CA SER A 5 4.28 -11.60 -14.72
C SER A 5 3.56 -12.69 -13.94
N ILE A 6 2.50 -12.34 -13.23
CA ILE A 6 1.68 -13.30 -12.48
C ILE A 6 0.93 -14.22 -13.43
N ALA A 7 0.36 -13.68 -14.50
CA ALA A 7 -0.35 -14.47 -15.52
C ALA A 7 0.59 -15.45 -16.22
N VAL A 8 1.77 -14.98 -16.64
CA VAL A 8 2.80 -15.84 -17.27
C VAL A 8 3.25 -16.95 -16.33
N PHE A 9 3.53 -16.61 -15.06
CA PHE A 9 3.94 -17.61 -14.06
C PHE A 9 2.84 -18.65 -13.83
N TYR A 10 1.57 -18.23 -13.74
CA TYR A 10 0.44 -19.14 -13.55
C TYR A 10 0.24 -20.08 -14.74
N VAL A 11 0.31 -19.55 -15.97
CA VAL A 11 0.20 -20.37 -17.19
C VAL A 11 1.37 -21.35 -17.30
N ALA A 12 2.60 -20.87 -17.03
CA ALA A 12 3.80 -21.72 -17.06
C ALA A 12 3.73 -22.84 -16.01
N SER A 13 3.30 -22.53 -14.78
CA SER A 13 3.14 -23.54 -13.73
C SER A 13 2.04 -24.54 -14.03
N GLY A 14 0.92 -24.09 -14.63
CA GLY A 14 -0.17 -24.98 -15.06
C GLY A 14 0.25 -25.95 -16.14
N LEU A 15 1.06 -25.50 -17.12
CA LEU A 15 1.59 -26.34 -18.19
C LEU A 15 2.65 -27.34 -17.72
N VAL A 16 3.46 -26.96 -16.72
CA VAL A 16 4.57 -27.80 -16.22
C VAL A 16 4.11 -28.80 -15.15
N LEU A 17 3.16 -28.38 -14.29
CA LEU A 17 2.71 -29.16 -13.14
C LEU A 17 1.37 -29.87 -13.33
N ASP A 18 0.76 -29.72 -14.53
CA ASP A 18 -0.53 -30.34 -14.87
C ASP A 18 -1.61 -30.15 -13.78
N THR A 19 -1.59 -28.97 -13.14
CA THR A 19 -2.53 -28.64 -12.08
C THR A 19 -3.83 -28.09 -12.69
N PRO A 20 -4.97 -28.79 -12.55
CA PRO A 20 -6.24 -28.31 -13.06
C PRO A 20 -6.72 -27.12 -12.22
N GLY A 21 -6.70 -25.93 -12.78
CA GLY A 21 -7.21 -24.74 -12.12
C GLY A 21 -7.60 -23.66 -13.13
N THR A 22 -8.72 -23.02 -12.91
CA THR A 22 -9.11 -21.83 -13.68
C THR A 22 -8.31 -20.63 -13.17
N PHE A 23 -7.72 -19.85 -14.08
CA PHE A 23 -6.99 -18.63 -13.72
C PHE A 23 -7.93 -17.61 -13.06
N PRO A 24 -7.76 -17.27 -11.77
CA PRO A 24 -8.66 -16.38 -11.05
C PRO A 24 -8.33 -14.90 -11.36
N ALA A 25 -8.48 -14.50 -12.62
CA ALA A 25 -8.10 -13.17 -13.10
C ALA A 25 -8.79 -12.05 -12.32
N ALA A 26 -10.05 -12.21 -11.97
CA ALA A 26 -10.82 -11.21 -11.22
C ALA A 26 -10.27 -11.00 -9.80
N GLN A 27 -9.92 -12.08 -9.10
CA GLN A 27 -9.33 -12.00 -7.76
C GLN A 27 -7.94 -11.37 -7.80
N ILE A 28 -7.11 -11.77 -8.75
CA ILE A 28 -5.77 -11.20 -8.92
C ILE A 28 -5.86 -9.71 -9.26
N ALA A 29 -6.76 -9.30 -10.14
CA ALA A 29 -6.98 -7.90 -10.47
C ALA A 29 -7.46 -7.10 -9.25
N LEU A 30 -8.33 -7.66 -8.43
CA LEU A 30 -8.79 -7.05 -7.18
C LEU A 30 -7.62 -6.83 -6.21
N TYR A 31 -6.83 -7.88 -5.92
CA TYR A 31 -5.69 -7.79 -5.01
C TYR A 31 -4.63 -6.82 -5.50
N LEU A 32 -4.35 -6.80 -6.80
CA LEU A 32 -3.40 -5.83 -7.37
C LEU A 32 -3.92 -4.40 -7.26
N SER A 33 -5.20 -4.17 -7.49
CA SER A 33 -5.81 -2.84 -7.38
C SER A 33 -5.80 -2.34 -5.94
N LEU A 34 -6.16 -3.19 -4.98
CA LEU A 34 -6.12 -2.87 -3.55
C LEU A 34 -4.68 -2.68 -3.06
N GLY A 35 -3.75 -3.53 -3.50
CA GLY A 35 -2.33 -3.38 -3.19
C GLY A 35 -1.74 -2.09 -3.75
N PHE A 36 -2.17 -1.67 -4.94
CA PHE A 36 -1.80 -0.38 -5.52
C PHE A 36 -2.31 0.79 -4.66
N LEU A 37 -3.59 0.76 -4.25
CA LEU A 37 -4.15 1.77 -3.34
C LEU A 37 -3.40 1.82 -2.01
N GLY A 38 -3.08 0.67 -1.41
CA GLY A 38 -2.29 0.61 -0.19
C GLY A 38 -0.87 1.16 -0.38
N SER A 39 -0.23 0.91 -1.52
CA SER A 39 1.10 1.45 -1.82
C SER A 39 1.10 2.96 -1.98
N LEU A 40 0.02 3.55 -2.52
CA LEU A 40 -0.11 5.01 -2.60
C LEU A 40 -0.12 5.67 -1.21
N VAL A 41 -0.66 5.01 -0.19
CA VAL A 41 -0.60 5.51 1.19
C VAL A 41 0.84 5.65 1.66
N ILE A 42 1.66 4.62 1.43
CA ILE A 42 3.08 4.63 1.82
C ILE A 42 3.83 5.73 1.06
N VAL A 43 3.62 5.83 -0.25
CA VAL A 43 4.23 6.87 -1.09
C VAL A 43 3.84 8.27 -0.60
N ALA A 44 2.56 8.50 -0.32
CA ALA A 44 2.07 9.79 0.17
C ALA A 44 2.68 10.15 1.54
N LEU A 45 2.75 9.20 2.46
CA LEU A 45 3.39 9.40 3.77
C LEU A 45 4.88 9.69 3.64
N GLN A 46 5.60 8.93 2.79
CA GLN A 46 7.03 9.15 2.57
C GLN A 46 7.31 10.50 1.94
N LEU A 47 6.45 10.95 1.03
CA LEU A 47 6.55 12.26 0.42
C LEU A 47 6.38 13.37 1.48
N VAL A 48 5.39 13.27 2.36
CA VAL A 48 5.20 14.21 3.47
C VAL A 48 6.40 14.22 4.40
N ILE A 49 6.91 13.05 4.79
CA ILE A 49 8.08 12.93 5.66
C ILE A 49 9.32 13.57 5.01
N SER A 50 9.54 13.32 3.70
CA SER A 50 10.65 13.90 2.94
C SER A 50 10.56 15.44 2.85
N MET A 51 9.35 16.00 2.83
CA MET A 51 9.17 17.47 2.88
C MET A 51 9.43 18.06 4.26
N LEU A 52 9.29 17.25 5.33
CA LEU A 52 9.51 17.70 6.71
C LEU A 52 10.98 17.61 7.12
N VAL A 53 11.70 16.64 6.60
CA VAL A 53 13.07 16.33 7.02
C VAL A 53 14.04 16.53 5.86
N ARG A 54 15.03 17.38 6.06
CA ARG A 54 16.06 17.68 5.05
C ARG A 54 17.13 16.59 4.86
N SER A 55 17.01 15.48 5.61
CA SER A 55 17.94 14.35 5.55
C SER A 55 17.36 13.21 4.75
N PHE A 56 18.12 12.63 3.85
CA PHE A 56 17.71 11.44 3.08
C PHE A 56 17.58 10.18 3.96
N ALA A 57 18.43 10.06 4.97
CA ALA A 57 18.47 8.87 5.84
C ALA A 57 17.23 8.73 6.74
N ALA A 58 16.64 9.83 7.19
CA ALA A 58 15.50 9.79 8.10
C ALA A 58 14.21 9.22 7.46
N PRO A 59 13.77 9.64 6.26
CA PRO A 59 12.63 9.01 5.58
C PRO A 59 12.84 7.52 5.34
N VAL A 60 14.04 7.10 4.97
CA VAL A 60 14.37 5.68 4.74
C VAL A 60 14.29 4.89 6.06
N GLY A 61 14.85 5.41 7.14
CA GLY A 61 14.77 4.80 8.47
C GLY A 61 13.32 4.65 8.95
N ILE A 62 12.49 5.68 8.75
CA ILE A 62 11.07 5.66 9.10
C ILE A 62 10.31 4.64 8.23
N ALA A 63 10.64 4.53 6.94
CA ALA A 63 10.03 3.53 6.06
C ALA A 63 10.34 2.11 6.51
N LEU A 64 11.59 1.83 6.85
CA LEU A 64 12.02 0.50 7.33
C LEU A 64 11.35 0.13 8.65
N THR A 65 11.40 1.03 9.63
CA THR A 65 10.76 0.80 10.94
C THR A 65 9.24 0.71 10.81
N GLY A 66 8.64 1.55 9.98
CA GLY A 66 7.21 1.52 9.67
C GLY A 66 6.80 0.21 8.99
N GLY A 67 7.60 -0.30 8.06
CA GLY A 67 7.36 -1.59 7.40
C GLY A 67 7.40 -2.76 8.37
N VAL A 68 8.40 -2.81 9.26
CA VAL A 68 8.50 -3.84 10.32
C VAL A 68 7.33 -3.72 11.30
N ALA A 69 7.01 -2.51 11.75
CA ALA A 69 5.87 -2.28 12.62
C ALA A 69 4.54 -2.67 11.95
N GLY A 70 4.41 -2.41 10.64
CA GLY A 70 3.26 -2.85 9.84
C GLY A 70 3.10 -4.36 9.79
N LEU A 71 4.21 -5.09 9.63
CA LEU A 71 4.20 -6.55 9.67
C LEU A 71 3.73 -7.07 11.03
N VAL A 72 4.28 -6.52 12.12
CA VAL A 72 3.88 -6.88 13.48
C VAL A 72 2.39 -6.55 13.72
N ALA A 73 1.94 -5.38 13.30
CA ALA A 73 0.54 -4.98 13.41
C ALA A 73 -0.40 -5.95 12.66
N THR A 74 0.01 -6.43 11.48
CA THR A 74 -0.76 -7.44 10.74
C THR A 74 -0.84 -8.75 11.50
N MET A 75 0.26 -9.21 12.09
CA MET A 75 0.28 -10.44 12.90
C MET A 75 -0.57 -10.33 14.17
N MET A 76 -0.68 -9.13 14.74
CA MET A 76 -1.52 -8.85 15.92
C MET A 76 -3.00 -8.59 15.58
N GLY A 77 -3.40 -8.68 14.32
CA GLY A 77 -4.77 -8.42 13.87
C GLY A 77 -5.14 -6.93 13.74
N ALA A 78 -4.18 -6.02 13.94
CA ALA A 78 -4.37 -4.57 13.82
C ALA A 78 -3.97 -4.02 12.43
N GLY A 79 -3.70 -4.90 11.47
CA GLY A 79 -3.24 -4.55 10.14
C GLY A 79 -4.19 -3.70 9.32
N ASN A 80 -5.48 -3.73 9.64
CA ASN A 80 -6.52 -3.01 8.89
C ASN A 80 -6.49 -1.49 9.10
N VAL A 81 -5.82 -1.00 10.13
CA VAL A 81 -5.82 0.43 10.50
C VAL A 81 -4.46 1.06 10.29
N PHE A 82 -3.39 0.31 10.45
CA PHE A 82 -2.03 0.84 10.38
C PHE A 82 -1.62 1.10 8.92
N PRO A 83 -1.16 2.31 8.56
CA PRO A 83 -0.95 2.70 7.15
C PRO A 83 0.10 1.84 6.42
N TYR A 84 1.16 1.41 7.09
CA TYR A 84 2.20 0.57 6.48
C TYR A 84 1.77 -0.90 6.31
N SER A 85 0.77 -1.36 7.04
CA SER A 85 0.22 -2.71 6.90
C SER A 85 -0.92 -2.82 5.88
N LEU A 86 -1.49 -1.70 5.45
CA LEU A 86 -2.59 -1.69 4.47
C LEU A 86 -2.23 -2.42 3.17
N VAL A 87 -0.99 -2.29 2.70
CA VAL A 87 -0.51 -3.04 1.51
C VAL A 87 -0.54 -4.54 1.75
N GLN A 88 -0.04 -4.99 2.91
CA GLN A 88 0.02 -6.41 3.23
C GLN A 88 -1.37 -7.00 3.43
N THR A 89 -2.25 -6.25 4.11
CA THR A 89 -3.65 -6.63 4.29
C THR A 89 -4.40 -6.65 2.96
N ALA A 90 -4.19 -5.64 2.11
CA ALA A 90 -4.81 -5.53 0.80
C ALA A 90 -4.41 -6.68 -0.14
N MET A 91 -3.15 -7.07 -0.13
CA MET A 91 -2.63 -8.19 -0.93
C MET A 91 -2.90 -9.55 -0.31
N ASN A 92 -3.36 -9.60 0.94
CA ASN A 92 -3.59 -10.81 1.73
C ASN A 92 -2.44 -11.82 1.63
N SER A 93 -1.21 -11.33 1.67
CA SER A 93 0.01 -12.07 1.37
C SER A 93 0.21 -13.32 2.22
N ASN A 94 -0.38 -13.34 3.42
CA ASN A 94 -0.24 -14.43 4.38
C ASN A 94 -1.56 -15.20 4.64
N ASN A 95 -2.61 -14.94 3.88
CA ASN A 95 -3.96 -15.50 4.09
C ASN A 95 -4.47 -15.38 5.55
N LEU A 96 -4.00 -14.37 6.27
CA LEU A 96 -4.33 -14.15 7.68
C LEU A 96 -5.66 -13.41 7.88
N VAL A 97 -6.21 -12.85 6.82
CA VAL A 97 -7.42 -12.03 6.86
C VAL A 97 -8.42 -12.55 5.83
N ASP A 98 -9.61 -12.86 6.29
CA ASP A 98 -10.73 -13.08 5.38
C ASP A 98 -11.07 -11.75 4.70
N LEU A 99 -10.83 -11.67 3.41
CA LEU A 99 -11.19 -10.52 2.59
C LEU A 99 -12.71 -10.49 2.38
N SER A 100 -13.42 -10.23 3.46
CA SER A 100 -14.85 -9.92 3.39
C SER A 100 -15.06 -8.61 2.64
N PRO A 101 -16.21 -8.39 2.01
CA PRO A 101 -16.53 -7.12 1.36
C PRO A 101 -16.35 -5.91 2.29
N ALA A 102 -16.60 -6.10 3.59
CA ALA A 102 -16.38 -5.07 4.62
C ALA A 102 -14.90 -4.72 4.78
N THR A 103 -14.01 -5.70 4.81
CA THR A 103 -12.55 -5.48 4.91
C THR A 103 -12.01 -4.77 3.66
N ILE A 104 -12.47 -5.17 2.48
CA ILE A 104 -12.10 -4.52 1.22
C ILE A 104 -12.51 -3.05 1.23
N LEU A 105 -13.74 -2.76 1.62
CA LEU A 105 -14.25 -1.40 1.71
C LEU A 105 -13.47 -0.59 2.75
N GLN A 106 -13.18 -1.15 3.90
CA GLN A 106 -12.41 -0.51 4.97
C GLN A 106 -11.00 -0.13 4.48
N VAL A 107 -10.29 -1.05 3.85
CA VAL A 107 -8.94 -0.80 3.30
C VAL A 107 -8.99 0.30 2.23
N ALA A 108 -9.96 0.24 1.31
CA ALA A 108 -10.10 1.23 0.26
C ALA A 108 -10.40 2.64 0.83
N VAL A 109 -11.36 2.74 1.76
CA VAL A 109 -11.73 4.02 2.39
C VAL A 109 -10.57 4.61 3.18
N LEU A 110 -9.90 3.80 4.01
CA LEU A 110 -8.74 4.26 4.79
C LEU A 110 -7.59 4.71 3.88
N SER A 111 -7.33 3.99 2.79
CA SER A 111 -6.30 4.37 1.82
C SER A 111 -6.58 5.73 1.20
N VAL A 112 -7.81 5.97 0.77
CA VAL A 112 -8.23 7.27 0.21
C VAL A 112 -8.11 8.38 1.26
N VAL A 113 -8.53 8.14 2.49
CA VAL A 113 -8.46 9.11 3.59
C VAL A 113 -7.00 9.48 3.88
N TYR A 114 -6.10 8.51 4.01
CA TYR A 114 -4.68 8.78 4.25
C TYR A 114 -4.03 9.58 3.12
N VAL A 115 -4.30 9.20 1.87
CA VAL A 115 -3.79 9.95 0.69
C VAL A 115 -4.35 11.37 0.66
N ALA A 116 -5.65 11.55 0.92
CA ALA A 116 -6.26 12.88 0.96
C ALA A 116 -5.65 13.77 2.06
N ILE A 117 -5.44 13.24 3.27
CA ILE A 117 -4.79 13.97 4.37
C ILE A 117 -3.36 14.35 3.97
N ALA A 118 -2.59 13.43 3.40
CA ALA A 118 -1.23 13.69 2.96
C ALA A 118 -1.18 14.77 1.86
N CYS A 119 -2.08 14.72 0.88
CA CYS A 119 -2.18 15.72 -0.18
C CYS A 119 -2.56 17.11 0.37
N VAL A 120 -3.55 17.19 1.26
CA VAL A 120 -3.95 18.47 1.88
C VAL A 120 -2.81 19.06 2.69
N PHE A 121 -2.07 18.22 3.43
CA PHE A 121 -0.91 18.67 4.19
C PHE A 121 0.21 19.19 3.27
N ALA A 122 0.53 18.44 2.21
CA ALA A 122 1.55 18.80 1.24
C ALA A 122 1.22 20.12 0.53
N THR A 123 -0.01 20.29 0.05
CA THR A 123 -0.43 21.52 -0.65
C THR A 123 -0.42 22.74 0.27
N ARG A 124 -0.89 22.60 1.51
CA ARG A 124 -0.85 23.70 2.50
C ARG A 124 0.57 24.11 2.85
N ARG A 125 1.50 23.15 2.89
CA ARG A 125 2.90 23.46 3.19
C ARG A 125 3.58 24.16 2.02
N LEU A 126 3.37 23.68 0.80
CA LEU A 126 3.92 24.29 -0.41
C LEU A 126 3.43 25.72 -0.58
N SER A 127 2.12 25.98 -0.45
CA SER A 127 1.55 27.33 -0.59
C SER A 127 2.11 28.31 0.44
N ARG A 128 2.46 27.86 1.63
CA ARG A 128 3.08 28.75 2.65
C ARG A 128 4.53 29.07 2.36
N HIS A 129 5.26 28.18 1.69
CA HIS A 129 6.65 28.43 1.31
C HIS A 129 6.77 29.36 0.10
N ASP A 130 5.88 29.26 -0.88
CA ASP A 130 5.85 30.12 -2.05
C ASP A 130 5.55 31.58 -1.70
N ILE A 131 4.68 31.83 -0.71
CA ILE A 131 4.38 33.18 -0.21
C ILE A 131 5.61 33.80 0.47
N ALA A 132 6.41 32.99 1.17
CA ALA A 132 7.63 33.50 1.83
C ALA A 132 8.78 33.79 0.86
N ALA A 133 8.79 33.14 -0.32
CA ALA A 133 9.81 33.36 -1.34
C ALA A 133 9.51 34.57 -2.25
N THR A 134 8.31 35.09 -2.26
CA THR A 134 7.88 36.24 -3.06
C THR A 134 7.85 37.56 -2.26
N MET A 135 8.14 37.54 -0.98
CA MET A 135 8.37 38.70 -0.11
C MET A 135 9.88 38.95 0.09
#